data_72ed05ddcb5e187452bc52079b11ac76
#
_entry.id   72ed05ddcb5e187452bc52079b11ac76
#
_cell.length_a   1.000
_cell.length_b   1.000
_cell.length_c   1.000
_cell.angle_alpha   90.00
_cell.angle_beta   90.00
_cell.angle_gamma   90.00
#
_symmetry.space_group_name_H-M   'P 1'
#
loop_
_entity.id
_entity.type
_entity.pdbx_description
1 polymer ?
#
loop_
_entity_poly.entity_id
_entity_poly.type
_entity_poly.pdbx_seq_one_letter_code
_entity_poly.pdbx_strand_id
1 'polypeptide(L)'
;MCAAIAAAPPVDEPGRGRDAFEKRCSGCHTLDKIKVGPPLRGVYARKAGTDPQFPYSDAMKSASVSWDDSTLDRWLADTDSVVPGNEMAFRLNDPVERANIIAYLRQLSSASKRTH
;
A
#
# COMPACT_ATOMS: atom_id res chain seq x y z
N MET A 1 -30.29 -18.48 4.91
CA MET A 1 -29.90 -18.16 5.05
C MET A 1 -28.97 -17.79 4.87
N CYS A 2 -28.82 -17.69 4.63
CA CYS A 2 -27.92 -17.43 4.57
C CYS A 2 -27.24 -16.74 4.42
N ALA A 3 -27.30 -16.40 4.38
CA ALA A 3 -26.65 -15.81 4.21
C ALA A 3 -25.81 -15.31 4.32
N ALA A 4 -25.68 -15.24 4.52
CA ALA A 4 -24.88 -14.87 4.63
C ALA A 4 -23.93 -14.67 4.35
N ILE A 5 -23.79 -14.71 4.28
CA ILE A 5 -22.89 -14.67 4.06
C ILE A 5 -22.27 -13.95 3.55
N ALA A 6 -22.75 -13.53 3.57
CA ALA A 6 -22.09 -12.95 3.01
C ALA A 6 -21.08 -12.63 3.21
N ALA A 7 -21.05 -12.98 3.19
CA ALA A 7 -19.75 -13.05 3.35
C ALA A 7 -19.01 -11.82 3.02
N ALA A 8 -17.97 -11.66 3.67
CA ALA A 8 -17.09 -10.57 3.40
C ALA A 8 -16.64 -10.64 1.95
N PRO A 9 -16.53 -9.53 1.28
CA PRO A 9 -16.00 -9.52 -0.06
C PRO A 9 -14.58 -10.06 -0.07
N PRO A 10 -14.23 -10.82 -1.08
CA PRO A 10 -12.88 -11.33 -1.19
C PRO A 10 -11.93 -10.21 -1.59
N VAL A 11 -11.28 -9.64 -0.61
CA VAL A 11 -10.40 -8.50 -0.86
C VAL A 11 -9.10 -8.91 -1.54
N ASP A 12 -8.76 -10.19 -1.46
CA ASP A 12 -7.55 -10.69 -2.08
C ASP A 12 -7.81 -11.41 -3.40
N GLU A 13 -8.96 -11.24 -3.96
CA GLU A 13 -9.31 -11.84 -5.23
C GLU A 13 -8.36 -11.36 -6.32
N PRO A 14 -7.81 -12.30 -7.12
CA PRO A 14 -6.84 -11.92 -8.15
C PRO A 14 -7.39 -10.88 -9.11
N GLY A 15 -6.61 -9.90 -9.41
CA GLY A 15 -6.95 -8.86 -10.36
C GLY A 15 -7.56 -7.63 -9.78
N ARG A 16 -8.32 -7.76 -8.69
CA ARG A 16 -8.96 -6.57 -8.10
C ARG A 16 -7.94 -5.62 -7.51
N GLY A 17 -7.00 -6.17 -6.75
CA GLY A 17 -5.96 -5.34 -6.14
C GLY A 17 -5.04 -4.74 -7.17
N ARG A 18 -4.67 -5.52 -8.18
CA ARG A 18 -3.83 -5.03 -9.25
C ARG A 18 -4.53 -3.91 -10.02
N ASP A 19 -5.81 -4.09 -10.34
CA ASP A 19 -6.55 -3.08 -11.06
C ASP A 19 -6.67 -1.79 -10.25
N ALA A 20 -6.97 -1.91 -8.97
CA ALA A 20 -7.04 -0.73 -8.10
C ALA A 20 -5.68 -0.05 -7.98
N PHE A 21 -4.61 -0.83 -7.86
CA PHE A 21 -3.26 -0.28 -7.82
C PHE A 21 -2.95 0.50 -9.09
N GLU A 22 -3.24 -0.09 -10.25
CA GLU A 22 -2.96 0.58 -11.52
C GLU A 22 -3.76 1.87 -11.65
N LYS A 23 -5.00 1.85 -11.20
CA LYS A 23 -5.86 3.01 -11.30
C LYS A 23 -5.44 4.14 -10.37
N ARG A 24 -5.06 3.80 -9.13
CA ARG A 24 -4.85 4.80 -8.08
C ARG A 24 -3.39 5.11 -7.80
N CYS A 25 -2.49 4.20 -8.11
CA CYS A 25 -1.10 4.31 -7.64
C CYS A 25 -0.09 4.43 -8.78
N SER A 26 -0.40 3.90 -9.97
CA SER A 26 0.60 3.78 -11.02
C SER A 26 1.01 5.12 -11.62
N GLY A 27 0.25 6.18 -11.36
CA GLY A 27 0.66 7.51 -11.80
C GLY A 27 1.96 7.97 -11.15
N CYS A 28 2.22 7.50 -9.92
CA CYS A 28 3.38 7.92 -9.15
C CYS A 28 4.28 6.77 -8.71
N HIS A 29 3.80 5.55 -8.76
CA HIS A 29 4.53 4.37 -8.27
C HIS A 29 4.61 3.28 -9.31
N THR A 30 5.73 2.57 -9.32
CA THR A 30 5.81 1.27 -9.97
C THR A 30 6.22 0.25 -8.92
N LEU A 31 6.26 -1.02 -9.31
CA LEU A 31 6.63 -2.06 -8.35
C LEU A 31 8.13 -2.13 -8.14
N ASP A 32 8.92 -1.89 -9.18
CA ASP A 32 10.34 -2.21 -9.13
C ASP A 32 11.26 -1.02 -9.42
N LYS A 33 10.71 0.11 -9.82
CA LYS A 33 11.52 1.26 -10.20
C LYS A 33 11.04 2.51 -9.48
N ILE A 34 11.97 3.44 -9.29
CA ILE A 34 11.63 4.75 -8.77
C ILE A 34 10.89 5.53 -9.86
N LYS A 35 9.83 6.20 -9.46
CA LYS A 35 9.10 7.11 -10.31
C LYS A 35 8.93 8.41 -9.53
N VAL A 36 7.71 8.90 -9.34
CA VAL A 36 7.51 10.02 -8.41
C VAL A 36 7.72 9.53 -6.97
N GLY A 37 7.22 8.32 -6.67
CA GLY A 37 7.42 7.70 -5.39
C GLY A 37 8.36 6.51 -5.45
N PRO A 38 8.61 5.87 -4.31
CA PRO A 38 9.47 4.69 -4.27
C PRO A 38 8.80 3.46 -4.87
N PRO A 39 9.60 2.46 -5.25
CA PRO A 39 9.02 1.19 -5.70
C PRO A 39 8.28 0.51 -4.57
N LEU A 40 7.20 -0.19 -4.89
CA LEU A 40 6.31 -0.71 -3.87
C LEU A 40 6.35 -2.22 -3.69
N ARG A 41 7.08 -2.96 -4.53
CA ARG A 41 7.22 -4.39 -4.28
C ARG A 41 7.98 -4.60 -2.98
N GLY A 42 7.39 -5.41 -2.08
CA GLY A 42 8.02 -5.67 -0.79
C GLY A 42 7.79 -4.59 0.25
N VAL A 43 6.94 -3.62 -0.02
CA VAL A 43 6.68 -2.55 0.95
C VAL A 43 5.93 -3.06 2.17
N TYR A 44 5.08 -4.06 1.99
CA TYR A 44 4.33 -4.62 3.11
C TYR A 44 5.29 -5.23 4.12
N ALA A 45 5.08 -4.95 5.39
CA ALA A 45 5.91 -5.38 6.52
C ALA A 45 7.24 -4.64 6.64
N ARG A 46 7.46 -3.62 5.82
CA ARG A 46 8.70 -2.83 5.89
C ARG A 46 8.44 -1.53 6.62
N LYS A 47 9.47 -1.01 7.28
CA LYS A 47 9.38 0.29 7.93
C LYS A 47 9.31 1.38 6.87
N ALA A 48 8.50 2.40 7.12
CA ALA A 48 8.35 3.53 6.21
C ALA A 48 9.68 4.24 6.03
N GLY A 49 9.89 4.74 4.82
CA GLY A 49 11.05 5.58 4.54
C GLY A 49 12.39 4.86 4.52
N THR A 50 12.41 3.56 4.23
CA THR A 50 13.64 2.79 4.37
C THR A 50 14.18 2.17 3.08
N ASP A 51 13.55 2.42 1.93
CA ASP A 51 14.15 1.96 0.68
C ASP A 51 15.42 2.77 0.44
N PRO A 52 16.59 2.13 0.40
CA PRO A 52 17.84 2.89 0.33
C PRO A 52 18.04 3.65 -0.98
N GLN A 53 17.28 3.33 -2.01
CA GLN A 53 17.47 3.97 -3.32
C GLN A 53 16.57 5.17 -3.54
N PHE A 54 15.64 5.44 -2.62
CA PHE A 54 14.69 6.53 -2.80
C PHE A 54 15.00 7.68 -1.86
N PRO A 55 15.05 8.93 -2.37
CA PRO A 55 15.31 10.11 -1.53
C PRO A 55 14.04 10.58 -0.83
N TYR A 56 13.75 9.98 0.32
CA TYR A 56 12.54 10.34 1.08
C TYR A 56 12.66 11.74 1.67
N SER A 57 11.50 12.37 1.89
CA SER A 57 11.43 13.59 2.68
C SER A 57 11.84 13.32 4.13
N ASP A 58 12.19 14.39 4.86
CA ASP A 58 12.53 14.25 6.26
C ASP A 58 11.38 13.66 7.07
N ALA A 59 10.14 14.06 6.75
CA ALA A 59 8.97 13.54 7.44
C ALA A 59 8.89 12.02 7.31
N MET A 60 9.12 11.49 6.13
CA MET A 60 9.06 10.04 5.91
C MET A 60 10.24 9.33 6.55
N LYS A 61 11.43 9.91 6.48
CA LYS A 61 12.61 9.29 7.09
C LYS A 61 12.49 9.20 8.60
N SER A 62 11.80 10.16 9.20
CA SER A 62 11.63 10.20 10.66
C SER A 62 10.41 9.41 11.13
N ALA A 63 9.59 8.91 10.23
CA ALA A 63 8.39 8.20 10.62
C ALA A 63 8.74 6.87 11.28
N SER A 64 7.97 6.53 12.32
CA SER A 64 8.19 5.30 13.09
C SER A 64 7.20 4.21 12.73
N VAL A 65 6.54 4.31 11.60
CA VAL A 65 5.48 3.39 11.21
C VAL A 65 6.05 2.26 10.37
N SER A 66 5.56 1.06 10.60
CA SER A 66 5.82 -0.09 9.73
C SER A 66 4.53 -0.44 9.00
N TRP A 67 4.65 -0.91 7.77
CA TRP A 67 3.48 -1.11 6.92
C TRP A 67 2.86 -2.47 7.15
N ASP A 68 1.62 -2.47 7.62
CA ASP A 68 0.78 -3.66 7.76
C ASP A 68 -0.63 -3.31 7.30
N ASP A 69 -1.57 -4.23 7.48
CA ASP A 69 -2.94 -3.96 7.04
C ASP A 69 -3.50 -2.68 7.64
N SER A 70 -3.31 -2.49 8.92
CA SER A 70 -3.89 -1.36 9.64
C SER A 70 -3.23 -0.04 9.27
N THR A 71 -1.89 -0.01 9.24
CA THR A 71 -1.18 1.24 8.95
C THR A 71 -1.33 1.62 7.48
N LEU A 72 -1.33 0.65 6.58
CA LEU A 72 -1.57 0.94 5.17
C LEU A 72 -2.98 1.46 4.94
N ASP A 73 -3.96 0.91 5.65
CA ASP A 73 -5.33 1.39 5.49
C ASP A 73 -5.44 2.86 5.92
N ARG A 74 -4.85 3.22 7.05
CA ARG A 74 -4.87 4.61 7.49
C ARG A 74 -4.08 5.51 6.57
N TRP A 75 -2.94 5.03 6.07
CA TRP A 75 -2.10 5.79 5.14
C TRP A 75 -2.86 6.08 3.84
N LEU A 76 -3.48 5.07 3.27
CA LEU A 76 -4.20 5.24 2.01
C LEU A 76 -5.46 6.08 2.18
N ALA A 77 -6.08 6.04 3.35
CA ALA A 77 -7.25 6.87 3.62
C ALA A 77 -6.86 8.35 3.67
N ASP A 78 -5.73 8.67 4.28
CA ASP A 78 -5.26 10.06 4.42
C ASP A 78 -3.81 10.02 4.86
N THR A 79 -2.90 10.28 3.95
CA THR A 79 -1.48 10.18 4.26
C THR A 79 -1.05 11.14 5.36
N ASP A 80 -1.65 12.34 5.43
CA ASP A 80 -1.29 13.31 6.46
C ASP A 80 -1.67 12.86 7.86
N SER A 81 -2.66 11.99 8.00
CA SER A 81 -3.05 11.50 9.32
C SER A 81 -2.01 10.55 9.92
N VAL A 82 -1.16 9.97 9.09
CA VAL A 82 -0.13 9.02 9.53
C VAL A 82 1.24 9.69 9.61
N VAL A 83 1.61 10.45 8.58
CA VAL A 83 2.89 11.17 8.55
C VAL A 83 2.61 12.60 8.14
N PRO A 84 2.35 13.50 9.09
CA PRO A 84 2.11 14.90 8.74
C PRO A 84 3.31 15.47 7.98
N GLY A 85 3.00 16.25 6.95
CA GLY A 85 4.04 16.87 6.14
C GLY A 85 4.64 15.96 5.09
N ASN A 86 4.07 14.78 4.86
CA ASN A 86 4.55 13.93 3.78
C ASN A 86 4.28 14.57 2.42
N GLU A 87 5.02 14.11 1.41
CA GLU A 87 4.92 14.68 0.07
C GLU A 87 3.96 13.91 -0.84
N MET A 88 3.43 12.78 -0.39
CA MET A 88 2.50 11.99 -1.20
C MET A 88 1.12 12.64 -1.29
N ALA A 89 0.63 13.20 -0.19
CA ALA A 89 -0.61 13.96 -0.12
C ALA A 89 -1.77 13.23 -0.80
N PHE A 90 -2.02 12.01 -0.38
CA PHE A 90 -2.96 11.10 -1.04
C PHE A 90 -4.14 10.79 -0.14
N ARG A 91 -5.32 10.67 -0.73
CA ARG A 91 -6.53 10.24 -0.02
C ARG A 91 -7.36 9.33 -0.89
N LEU A 92 -7.78 8.21 -0.33
CA LEU A 92 -8.68 7.27 -1.01
C LEU A 92 -9.80 6.89 -0.05
N ASN A 93 -10.99 7.40 -0.32
CA ASN A 93 -12.11 7.24 0.62
C ASN A 93 -12.74 5.87 0.59
N ASP A 94 -12.62 5.13 -0.50
CA ASP A 94 -13.31 3.86 -0.66
C ASP A 94 -12.56 2.76 0.11
N PRO A 95 -13.15 2.23 1.20
CA PRO A 95 -12.47 1.23 2.00
C PRO A 95 -12.28 -0.10 1.27
N VAL A 96 -13.14 -0.42 0.33
CA VAL A 96 -12.98 -1.67 -0.44
C VAL A 96 -11.79 -1.56 -1.38
N GLU A 97 -11.64 -0.43 -2.04
CA GLU A 97 -10.46 -0.23 -2.88
C GLU A 97 -9.18 -0.26 -2.06
N ARG A 98 -9.19 0.36 -0.88
CA ARG A 98 -8.01 0.31 -0.01
C ARG A 98 -7.66 -1.13 0.36
N ALA A 99 -8.66 -1.90 0.76
CA ALA A 99 -8.44 -3.29 1.14
C ALA A 99 -7.88 -4.12 -0.01
N ASN A 100 -8.38 -3.89 -1.21
CA ASN A 100 -7.89 -4.59 -2.39
C ASN A 100 -6.43 -4.24 -2.70
N ILE A 101 -6.07 -2.98 -2.59
CA ILE A 101 -4.69 -2.54 -2.81
C ILE A 101 -3.77 -3.17 -1.76
N ILE A 102 -4.18 -3.16 -0.51
CA ILE A 102 -3.38 -3.71 0.58
C ILE A 102 -3.15 -5.22 0.38
N ALA A 103 -4.20 -5.94 0.00
CA ALA A 103 -4.07 -7.36 -0.27
C ALA A 103 -3.09 -7.62 -1.41
N TYR A 104 -3.12 -6.80 -2.44
CA TYR A 104 -2.20 -6.91 -3.55
C TYR A 104 -0.76 -6.70 -3.09
N LEU A 105 -0.51 -5.65 -2.31
CA LEU A 105 0.83 -5.38 -1.79
C LEU A 105 1.32 -6.51 -0.89
N ARG A 106 0.43 -7.07 -0.08
CA ARG A 106 0.78 -8.21 0.79
C ARG A 106 1.15 -9.43 -0.04
N GLN A 107 0.41 -9.71 -1.10
CA GLN A 107 0.71 -10.82 -1.98
C GLN A 107 2.07 -10.67 -2.65
N LEU A 108 2.40 -9.46 -3.07
CA LEU A 108 3.69 -9.20 -3.71
C LEU A 108 4.83 -9.44 -2.74
N SER A 109 4.68 -9.07 -1.48
CA SER A 109 5.70 -9.31 -0.47
C SER A 109 5.88 -10.80 -0.22
N SER A 110 4.79 -11.55 -0.12
CA SER A 110 4.86 -12.99 0.08
C SER A 110 5.52 -13.68 -1.10
N ALA A 111 5.14 -13.29 -2.32
CA ALA A 111 5.75 -13.85 -3.52
C ALA A 111 7.24 -13.58 -3.58
N SER A 112 7.65 -12.35 -3.22
CA SER A 112 9.07 -12.00 -3.19
C SER A 112 9.83 -12.89 -2.21
N LYS A 113 9.25 -13.15 -1.05
CA LYS A 113 9.91 -14.00 -0.06
C LYS A 113 10.03 -15.43 -0.54
N ARG A 114 9.05 -15.91 -1.30
CA ARG A 114 9.07 -17.30 -1.75
C ARG A 114 10.06 -17.56 -2.85
N THR A 115 10.48 -16.55 -3.58
CA THR A 115 11.39 -16.75 -4.68
C THR A 115 12.82 -16.91 -4.25
N HIS A 116 13.08 -16.85 -2.98
CA HIS A 116 14.45 -17.08 -2.47
C HIS A 116 14.75 -18.54 -2.15
#